data_7e396aa6c762cc2d7d39570355e4e70d
#
_entry.id   7e396aa6c762cc2d7d39570355e4e70d
#
_cell.length_a   1.000
_cell.length_b   1.000
_cell.length_c   1.000
_cell.angle_alpha   90.00
_cell.angle_beta   90.00
_cell.angle_gamma   90.00
#
_symmetry.space_group_name_H-M   'P 1'
#
loop_
_entity.id
_entity.type
_entity.pdbx_description
1 polymer ?
#
loop_
_entity_poly.entity_id
_entity_poly.type
_entity_poly.pdbx_seq_one_letter_code
_entity_poly.pdbx_strand_id
1 'polypeptide(L)'
;LRYIPNSPEERIEMLEAIGLKSAEELFDSIPQDLLLKRPLNTPAALSEIELLNRFEQMGKRNAGAGRPSFLGGGAYSHYIPTIVDHILSRSEFFTAYTPYQPEISQGTLQTIFEFQTLVCQLTGMEVANASMYDGSTALAEAVLMAERVTKRSKAIASTSVHPQYVEVIKTYVQHAGIHLELVSFDSQTGQSGAALADAVDDQTAALVVQSPNFFGCVEDLAKLADAAHAKGALLVVAITEAMSLGALKSPGACGADIVVAEGQSFGVPLSFGGPYVGLFATREKYARQIPGRLVGEAYDKQGRRGFV
;
A
#
# COMPACT_ATOMS: atom_id res chain seq x y z
N LEU A 1 -4.70 -2.29 37.47
CA LEU A 1 -4.44 -2.45 36.01
C LEU A 1 -3.39 -1.42 35.58
N ARG A 2 -2.32 -1.85 34.87
CA ARG A 2 -1.14 -1.00 34.56
C ARG A 2 -1.47 0.24 33.69
N TYR A 3 -2.54 0.20 32.94
CA TYR A 3 -2.89 1.27 31.99
C TYR A 3 -4.16 2.04 32.34
N ILE A 4 -4.72 1.77 33.55
CA ILE A 4 -5.85 2.54 34.07
C ILE A 4 -5.31 3.33 35.25
N PRO A 5 -5.17 4.67 35.13
CA PRO A 5 -4.51 5.50 36.14
C PRO A 5 -5.35 5.68 37.40
N ASN A 6 -6.68 5.54 37.30
CA ASN A 6 -7.59 5.79 38.44
C ASN A 6 -7.51 4.69 39.48
N SER A 7 -7.37 5.11 40.73
CA SER A 7 -7.44 4.21 41.92
C SER A 7 -8.86 3.70 42.12
N PRO A 8 -9.08 2.65 42.95
CA PRO A 8 -10.42 2.21 43.33
C PRO A 8 -11.22 3.32 44.02
N GLU A 9 -10.60 4.14 44.84
CA GLU A 9 -11.20 5.25 45.58
C GLU A 9 -11.67 6.34 44.58
N GLU A 10 -10.81 6.77 43.66
CA GLU A 10 -11.15 7.72 42.61
C GLU A 10 -12.33 7.24 41.74
N ARG A 11 -12.41 5.92 41.49
CA ARG A 11 -13.54 5.36 40.72
C ARG A 11 -14.85 5.48 41.50
N ILE A 12 -14.82 5.29 42.86
CA ILE A 12 -16.00 5.48 43.70
C ILE A 12 -16.44 6.95 43.64
N GLU A 13 -15.52 7.89 43.78
CA GLU A 13 -15.82 9.31 43.69
C GLU A 13 -16.42 9.70 42.30
N MET A 14 -15.87 9.10 41.24
CA MET A 14 -16.42 9.33 39.85
C MET A 14 -17.83 8.79 39.72
N LEU A 15 -18.13 7.60 40.25
CA LEU A 15 -19.46 7.02 40.23
C LEU A 15 -20.44 7.84 41.05
N GLU A 16 -20.07 8.28 42.26
CA GLU A 16 -20.89 9.17 43.08
C GLU A 16 -21.17 10.50 42.39
N ALA A 17 -20.18 11.09 41.70
CA ALA A 17 -20.36 12.35 40.99
C ALA A 17 -21.39 12.26 39.85
N ILE A 18 -21.59 11.08 39.25
CA ILE A 18 -22.60 10.83 38.22
C ILE A 18 -23.87 10.16 38.77
N GLY A 19 -23.97 9.97 40.09
CA GLY A 19 -25.13 9.41 40.78
C GLY A 19 -25.31 7.91 40.67
N LEU A 20 -24.23 7.16 40.39
CA LEU A 20 -24.22 5.69 40.31
C LEU A 20 -23.50 5.06 41.51
N LYS A 21 -23.83 3.80 41.80
CA LYS A 21 -23.23 3.04 42.90
C LYS A 21 -22.20 2.02 42.42
N SER A 22 -22.29 1.60 41.18
CA SER A 22 -21.38 0.62 40.59
C SER A 22 -21.13 0.89 39.10
N ALA A 23 -20.04 0.39 38.56
CA ALA A 23 -19.73 0.49 37.13
C ALA A 23 -20.69 -0.33 36.28
N GLU A 24 -21.31 -1.36 36.83
CA GLU A 24 -22.30 -2.20 36.16
C GLU A 24 -23.55 -1.40 35.79
N GLU A 25 -23.95 -0.42 36.61
CA GLU A 25 -25.11 0.46 36.35
C GLU A 25 -24.93 1.32 35.08
N LEU A 26 -23.69 1.54 34.63
CA LEU A 26 -23.40 2.21 33.33
C LEU A 26 -23.98 1.45 32.13
N PHE A 27 -24.24 0.16 32.29
CA PHE A 27 -24.73 -0.73 31.25
C PHE A 27 -26.23 -1.06 31.37
N ASP A 28 -26.95 -0.38 32.25
CA ASP A 28 -28.41 -0.61 32.46
C ASP A 28 -29.26 -0.35 31.21
N SER A 29 -28.74 0.44 30.26
CA SER A 29 -29.39 0.63 28.96
C SER A 29 -29.34 -0.59 28.04
N ILE A 30 -28.51 -1.60 28.36
CA ILE A 30 -28.39 -2.85 27.61
C ILE A 30 -29.42 -3.85 28.17
N PRO A 31 -30.32 -4.43 27.32
CA PRO A 31 -31.22 -5.48 27.75
C PRO A 31 -30.49 -6.62 28.45
N GLN A 32 -31.05 -7.09 29.59
CA GLN A 32 -30.41 -8.07 30.47
C GLN A 32 -30.17 -9.45 29.83
N ASP A 33 -30.92 -9.79 28.81
CA ASP A 33 -30.79 -11.01 28.00
C ASP A 33 -29.61 -10.93 27.01
N LEU A 34 -29.19 -9.72 26.66
CA LEU A 34 -28.02 -9.47 25.80
C LEU A 34 -26.73 -9.30 26.59
N LEU A 35 -26.82 -9.06 27.90
CA LEU A 35 -25.65 -8.83 28.73
C LEU A 35 -24.91 -10.15 29.03
N LEU A 36 -23.62 -10.20 28.72
CA LEU A 36 -22.79 -11.36 29.02
C LEU A 36 -22.53 -11.49 30.53
N LYS A 37 -23.11 -12.51 31.19
CA LYS A 37 -23.04 -12.74 32.63
C LYS A 37 -21.86 -13.63 33.08
N ARG A 38 -20.89 -13.86 32.22
CA ARG A 38 -19.69 -14.65 32.46
C ARG A 38 -18.45 -13.94 31.96
N PRO A 39 -17.25 -14.24 32.48
CA PRO A 39 -16.00 -13.81 31.85
C PRO A 39 -15.90 -14.30 30.41
N LEU A 40 -15.16 -13.56 29.58
CA LEU A 40 -14.81 -14.00 28.22
C LEU A 40 -14.04 -15.32 28.29
N ASN A 41 -14.28 -16.21 27.35
CA ASN A 41 -13.53 -17.46 27.21
C ASN A 41 -12.19 -17.19 26.49
N THR A 42 -11.33 -16.42 27.15
CA THR A 42 -9.99 -16.09 26.66
C THR A 42 -8.94 -16.71 27.58
N PRO A 43 -7.74 -17.02 27.06
CA PRO A 43 -6.64 -17.45 27.91
C PRO A 43 -6.33 -16.45 29.01
N ALA A 44 -5.87 -16.94 30.16
CA ALA A 44 -5.40 -16.08 31.25
C ALA A 44 -4.21 -15.21 30.78
N ALA A 45 -4.07 -14.04 31.42
CA ALA A 45 -2.91 -13.19 31.19
C ALA A 45 -1.63 -13.92 31.58
N LEU A 46 -0.61 -13.79 30.77
CA LEU A 46 0.74 -14.31 31.02
C LEU A 46 1.64 -13.19 31.49
N SER A 47 2.66 -13.54 32.28
CA SER A 47 3.78 -12.64 32.52
C SER A 47 4.59 -12.43 31.24
N GLU A 48 5.40 -11.37 31.17
CA GLU A 48 6.25 -11.08 30.02
C GLU A 48 7.16 -12.26 29.65
N ILE A 49 7.79 -12.88 30.64
CA ILE A 49 8.67 -14.05 30.45
C ILE A 49 7.90 -15.23 29.86
N GLU A 50 6.73 -15.53 30.37
CA GLU A 50 5.88 -16.63 29.86
C GLU A 50 5.41 -16.33 28.42
N LEU A 51 5.05 -15.07 28.14
CA LEU A 51 4.63 -14.66 26.82
C LEU A 51 5.76 -14.79 25.78
N LEU A 52 6.96 -14.29 26.11
CA LEU A 52 8.14 -14.43 25.24
C LEU A 52 8.49 -15.89 24.98
N ASN A 53 8.52 -16.73 26.01
CA ASN A 53 8.77 -18.16 25.87
C ASN A 53 7.72 -18.84 24.97
N ARG A 54 6.45 -18.49 25.13
CA ARG A 54 5.36 -19.02 24.32
C ARG A 54 5.53 -18.67 22.85
N PHE A 55 5.83 -17.39 22.53
CA PHE A 55 6.04 -16.94 21.16
C PHE A 55 7.30 -17.55 20.56
N GLU A 56 8.38 -17.71 21.32
CA GLU A 56 9.60 -18.40 20.86
C GLU A 56 9.30 -19.86 20.48
N GLN A 57 8.54 -20.57 21.32
CA GLN A 57 8.13 -21.95 21.01
C GLN A 57 7.25 -22.02 19.77
N MET A 58 6.32 -21.07 19.59
CA MET A 58 5.51 -20.98 18.38
C MET A 58 6.39 -20.68 17.15
N GLY A 59 7.35 -19.78 17.26
CA GLY A 59 8.31 -19.45 16.20
C GLY A 59 9.14 -20.66 15.76
N LYS A 60 9.61 -21.49 16.71
CA LYS A 60 10.36 -22.73 16.43
C LYS A 60 9.57 -23.78 15.62
N ARG A 61 8.25 -23.68 15.57
CA ARG A 61 7.39 -24.57 14.76
C ARG A 61 7.39 -24.22 13.28
N ASN A 62 7.93 -23.06 12.90
CA ASN A 62 8.06 -22.63 11.51
C ASN A 62 9.30 -23.31 10.89
N ALA A 63 9.12 -24.44 10.24
CA ALA A 63 10.22 -25.23 9.66
C ALA A 63 10.95 -24.52 8.51
N GLY A 64 10.36 -23.49 7.90
CA GLY A 64 10.96 -22.69 6.82
C GLY A 64 11.87 -21.57 7.29
N ALA A 65 11.81 -21.18 8.57
CA ALA A 65 12.65 -20.10 9.11
C ALA A 65 14.14 -20.42 8.99
N GLY A 66 14.92 -19.50 8.41
CA GLY A 66 16.36 -19.66 8.21
C GLY A 66 16.77 -20.56 7.04
N ARG A 67 15.83 -21.05 6.23
CA ARG A 67 16.14 -21.78 5.00
C ARG A 67 16.14 -20.85 3.79
N PRO A 68 17.03 -21.08 2.77
CA PRO A 68 16.92 -20.36 1.50
C PRO A 68 15.54 -20.57 0.87
N SER A 69 14.92 -19.49 0.43
CA SER A 69 13.63 -19.53 -0.27
C SER A 69 13.81 -19.08 -1.72
N PHE A 70 13.22 -19.84 -2.63
CA PHE A 70 13.17 -19.54 -4.06
C PHE A 70 11.72 -19.34 -4.55
N LEU A 71 10.79 -19.06 -3.64
CA LEU A 71 9.37 -18.98 -3.97
C LEU A 71 9.07 -17.80 -4.89
N GLY A 72 9.61 -16.59 -4.65
CA GLY A 72 9.28 -15.42 -5.44
C GLY A 72 7.79 -15.06 -5.36
N GLY A 73 7.20 -14.67 -6.50
CA GLY A 73 5.76 -14.42 -6.60
C GLY A 73 5.32 -13.08 -6.00
N GLY A 74 6.16 -12.03 -6.06
CA GLY A 74 5.81 -10.67 -5.64
C GLY A 74 6.20 -10.30 -4.21
N ALA A 75 6.81 -11.23 -3.46
CA ALA A 75 7.38 -10.97 -2.14
C ALA A 75 8.75 -11.63 -2.03
N TYR A 76 9.79 -10.84 -1.73
CA TYR A 76 11.17 -11.27 -1.86
C TYR A 76 11.96 -10.97 -0.59
N SER A 77 12.84 -11.89 -0.21
CA SER A 77 13.76 -11.70 0.92
C SER A 77 14.95 -10.84 0.48
N HIS A 78 15.05 -9.64 1.03
CA HIS A 78 16.18 -8.74 0.86
C HIS A 78 16.88 -8.48 2.19
N TYR A 79 18.14 -8.08 2.14
CA TYR A 79 18.85 -7.61 3.32
C TYR A 79 18.23 -6.27 3.77
N ILE A 80 17.84 -6.20 5.03
CA ILE A 80 17.35 -4.98 5.67
C ILE A 80 18.46 -4.45 6.57
N PRO A 81 19.03 -3.26 6.28
CA PRO A 81 20.08 -2.67 7.11
C PRO A 81 19.58 -2.39 8.54
N THR A 82 20.40 -2.64 9.55
CA THR A 82 20.09 -2.38 10.96
C THR A 82 19.71 -0.93 11.25
N ILE A 83 20.15 0.00 10.42
CA ILE A 83 19.78 1.42 10.56
C ILE A 83 18.27 1.64 10.40
N VAL A 84 17.57 0.79 9.67
CA VAL A 84 16.10 0.87 9.51
C VAL A 84 15.43 0.68 10.86
N ASP A 85 15.77 -0.40 11.59
CA ASP A 85 15.22 -0.66 12.93
C ASP A 85 15.60 0.45 13.92
N HIS A 86 16.84 0.95 13.83
CA HIS A 86 17.29 2.05 14.68
C HIS A 86 16.46 3.32 14.48
N ILE A 87 16.20 3.69 13.22
CA ILE A 87 15.39 4.88 12.90
C ILE A 87 13.93 4.67 13.31
N LEU A 88 13.35 3.50 13.01
CA LEU A 88 11.96 3.19 13.36
C LEU A 88 11.71 3.17 14.88
N SER A 89 12.72 2.81 15.70
CA SER A 89 12.59 2.81 17.15
C SER A 89 12.75 4.20 17.80
N ARG A 90 13.09 5.24 17.04
CA ARG A 90 13.08 6.62 17.56
C ARG A 90 11.65 7.08 17.83
N SER A 91 11.45 7.79 18.93
CA SER A 91 10.13 8.24 19.37
C SER A 91 9.41 9.11 18.31
N GLU A 92 10.16 9.89 17.55
CA GLU A 92 9.63 10.75 16.50
C GLU A 92 8.89 9.98 15.40
N PHE A 93 9.32 8.74 15.12
CA PHE A 93 8.66 7.83 14.16
C PHE A 93 7.74 6.84 14.86
N PHE A 94 8.19 6.23 15.96
CA PHE A 94 7.44 5.20 16.66
C PHE A 94 6.10 5.69 17.23
N THR A 95 6.04 6.95 17.69
CA THR A 95 4.81 7.56 18.21
C THR A 95 4.05 8.38 17.17
N ALA A 96 4.56 8.47 15.92
CA ALA A 96 3.89 9.22 14.87
C ALA A 96 2.52 8.62 14.54
N TYR A 97 1.57 9.53 14.28
CA TYR A 97 0.25 9.21 13.80
C TYR A 97 -0.02 9.99 12.51
N THR A 98 -1.18 9.85 11.91
CA THR A 98 -1.55 10.60 10.71
C THR A 98 -1.40 12.10 10.96
N PRO A 99 -0.66 12.83 10.12
CA PRO A 99 -0.37 14.26 10.32
C PRO A 99 -1.59 15.12 9.93
N TYR A 100 -2.65 15.11 10.75
CA TYR A 100 -3.86 15.90 10.51
C TYR A 100 -3.64 17.40 10.73
N GLN A 101 -2.75 17.77 11.64
CA GLN A 101 -2.42 19.15 11.98
C GLN A 101 -1.00 19.47 11.49
N PRO A 102 -0.85 20.15 10.34
CA PRO A 102 0.46 20.44 9.79
C PRO A 102 1.37 21.19 10.76
N GLU A 103 0.80 22.06 11.60
CA GLU A 103 1.51 22.92 12.53
C GLU A 103 2.40 22.16 13.52
N ILE A 104 1.98 20.95 13.91
CA ILE A 104 2.71 20.12 14.88
C ILE A 104 3.33 18.88 14.25
N SER A 105 3.16 18.66 12.95
CA SER A 105 3.57 17.46 12.23
C SER A 105 4.58 17.72 11.11
N GLN A 106 5.31 18.83 11.15
CA GLN A 106 6.20 19.25 10.08
C GLN A 106 7.28 18.23 9.75
N GLY A 107 7.88 17.59 10.75
CA GLY A 107 8.90 16.55 10.53
C GLY A 107 8.34 15.31 9.84
N THR A 108 7.16 14.85 10.23
CA THR A 108 6.47 13.72 9.59
C THR A 108 6.08 14.07 8.15
N LEU A 109 5.53 15.26 7.92
CA LEU A 109 5.17 15.71 6.57
C LEU A 109 6.40 15.86 5.68
N GLN A 110 7.52 16.38 6.19
CA GLN A 110 8.77 16.44 5.45
C GLN A 110 9.25 15.06 5.04
N THR A 111 9.22 14.09 5.95
CA THR A 111 9.62 12.71 5.65
C THR A 111 8.74 12.09 4.54
N ILE A 112 7.43 12.33 4.58
CA ILE A 112 6.51 11.88 3.53
C ILE A 112 6.82 12.59 2.19
N PHE A 113 7.09 13.88 2.21
CA PHE A 113 7.45 14.64 1.01
C PHE A 113 8.75 14.11 0.38
N GLU A 114 9.76 13.81 1.20
CA GLU A 114 11.01 13.19 0.74
C GLU A 114 10.77 11.79 0.16
N PHE A 115 9.92 10.97 0.80
CA PHE A 115 9.51 9.67 0.26
C PHE A 115 8.86 9.83 -1.12
N GLN A 116 7.90 10.75 -1.28
CA GLN A 116 7.27 11.05 -2.58
C GLN A 116 8.32 11.43 -3.64
N THR A 117 9.30 12.25 -3.27
CA THR A 117 10.39 12.66 -4.16
C THR A 117 11.24 11.46 -4.61
N LEU A 118 11.59 10.57 -3.67
CA LEU A 118 12.35 9.36 -4.00
C LEU A 118 11.58 8.43 -4.94
N VAL A 119 10.28 8.26 -4.72
CA VAL A 119 9.43 7.47 -5.61
C VAL A 119 9.36 8.08 -7.01
N CYS A 120 9.24 9.42 -7.12
CA CYS A 120 9.30 10.12 -8.41
C CYS A 120 10.63 9.87 -9.13
N GLN A 121 11.75 9.98 -8.43
CA GLN A 121 13.09 9.77 -9.00
C GLN A 121 13.28 8.33 -9.50
N LEU A 122 12.85 7.34 -8.72
CA LEU A 122 12.98 5.93 -9.09
C LEU A 122 12.10 5.57 -10.30
N THR A 123 10.88 6.06 -10.32
CA THR A 123 9.89 5.73 -11.36
C THR A 123 10.03 6.60 -12.61
N GLY A 124 10.74 7.72 -12.53
CA GLY A 124 10.82 8.72 -13.60
C GLY A 124 9.51 9.49 -13.78
N MET A 125 8.67 9.56 -12.74
CA MET A 125 7.40 10.25 -12.74
C MET A 125 7.52 11.61 -12.04
N GLU A 126 6.48 12.44 -12.16
CA GLU A 126 6.50 13.83 -11.71
C GLU A 126 5.85 14.03 -10.34
N VAL A 127 4.87 13.19 -10.00
CA VAL A 127 4.11 13.23 -8.75
C VAL A 127 3.95 11.83 -8.19
N ALA A 128 4.17 11.68 -6.88
CA ALA A 128 3.89 10.44 -6.15
C ALA A 128 3.10 10.76 -4.87
N ASN A 129 2.22 9.84 -4.46
CA ASN A 129 1.48 9.99 -3.20
C ASN A 129 2.28 9.50 -1.98
N ALA A 130 1.71 9.67 -0.81
CA ALA A 130 2.33 9.29 0.47
C ALA A 130 2.48 7.77 0.68
N SER A 131 1.82 6.95 -0.04
CA SER A 131 1.84 5.50 -0.24
C SER A 131 0.43 4.91 -0.41
N MET A 132 0.37 3.67 -0.84
CA MET A 132 -0.82 2.81 -0.85
C MET A 132 -0.59 1.62 0.08
N TYR A 133 -1.59 0.76 0.29
CA TYR A 133 -1.46 -0.41 1.16
C TYR A 133 -0.44 -1.42 0.65
N ASP A 134 -0.49 -1.73 -0.64
CA ASP A 134 0.42 -2.63 -1.35
C ASP A 134 0.37 -2.37 -2.86
N GLY A 135 1.22 -3.06 -3.61
CA GLY A 135 1.28 -2.92 -5.06
C GLY A 135 0.00 -3.37 -5.76
N SER A 136 -0.73 -4.35 -5.21
CA SER A 136 -1.94 -4.87 -5.84
C SER A 136 -3.10 -3.88 -5.75
N THR A 137 -3.32 -3.29 -4.57
CA THR A 137 -4.31 -2.24 -4.37
C THR A 137 -3.94 -0.95 -5.11
N ALA A 138 -2.64 -0.63 -5.17
CA ALA A 138 -2.16 0.48 -5.98
C ALA A 138 -2.50 0.29 -7.48
N LEU A 139 -2.37 -0.94 -8.01
CA LEU A 139 -2.71 -1.23 -9.40
C LEU A 139 -4.22 -1.12 -9.67
N ALA A 140 -5.05 -1.61 -8.76
CA ALA A 140 -6.49 -1.47 -8.89
C ALA A 140 -6.92 0.01 -8.87
N GLU A 141 -6.35 0.81 -7.97
CA GLU A 141 -6.60 2.27 -7.92
C GLU A 141 -6.09 2.99 -9.18
N ALA A 142 -5.01 2.50 -9.80
CA ALA A 142 -4.52 3.06 -11.06
C ALA A 142 -5.52 2.85 -12.21
N VAL A 143 -6.18 1.67 -12.25
CA VAL A 143 -7.25 1.40 -13.22
C VAL A 143 -8.46 2.32 -12.99
N LEU A 144 -8.88 2.48 -11.73
CA LEU A 144 -9.96 3.43 -11.38
C LEU A 144 -9.57 4.88 -11.71
N MET A 145 -8.33 5.26 -11.49
CA MET A 145 -7.83 6.59 -11.86
C MET A 145 -7.85 6.80 -13.38
N ALA A 146 -7.44 5.80 -14.16
CA ALA A 146 -7.46 5.88 -15.62
C ALA A 146 -8.89 6.08 -16.17
N GLU A 147 -9.88 5.39 -15.58
CA GLU A 147 -11.30 5.64 -15.88
C GLU A 147 -11.68 7.10 -15.59
N ARG A 148 -11.37 7.59 -14.40
CA ARG A 148 -11.68 8.98 -14.00
C ARG A 148 -11.05 10.03 -14.93
N VAL A 149 -9.83 9.77 -15.39
CA VAL A 149 -9.09 10.67 -16.30
C VAL A 149 -9.65 10.64 -17.71
N THR A 150 -9.86 9.44 -18.28
CA THR A 150 -10.25 9.26 -19.69
C THR A 150 -11.76 9.30 -19.91
N LYS A 151 -12.57 9.08 -18.87
CA LYS A 151 -14.01 8.87 -18.93
C LYS A 151 -14.42 7.68 -19.80
N ARG A 152 -13.58 6.65 -19.83
CA ARG A 152 -13.78 5.42 -20.59
C ARG A 152 -13.83 4.23 -19.63
N SER A 153 -14.62 3.21 -19.96
CA SER A 153 -14.93 2.11 -19.04
C SER A 153 -14.27 0.77 -19.41
N LYS A 154 -13.26 0.76 -20.28
CA LYS A 154 -12.54 -0.45 -20.64
C LYS A 154 -11.11 -0.39 -20.15
N ALA A 155 -10.66 -1.39 -19.41
CA ALA A 155 -9.26 -1.63 -19.06
C ALA A 155 -8.78 -2.92 -19.72
N ILE A 156 -7.57 -2.93 -20.26
CA ILE A 156 -6.94 -4.10 -20.86
C ILE A 156 -5.71 -4.44 -20.03
N ALA A 157 -5.56 -5.70 -19.65
CA ALA A 157 -4.40 -6.17 -18.92
C ALA A 157 -3.81 -7.43 -19.57
N SER A 158 -2.47 -7.53 -19.55
CA SER A 158 -1.79 -8.76 -19.94
C SER A 158 -2.01 -9.85 -18.90
N THR A 159 -2.17 -11.10 -19.35
CA THR A 159 -2.17 -12.26 -18.44
C THR A 159 -0.78 -12.56 -17.86
N SER A 160 0.27 -11.84 -18.28
CA SER A 160 1.61 -11.86 -17.65
C SER A 160 1.72 -10.94 -16.42
N VAL A 161 0.67 -10.17 -16.08
CA VAL A 161 0.55 -9.47 -14.81
C VAL A 161 0.36 -10.49 -13.69
N HIS A 162 0.90 -10.20 -12.50
CA HIS A 162 0.78 -11.06 -11.33
C HIS A 162 -0.68 -11.50 -11.11
N PRO A 163 -0.97 -12.81 -11.03
CA PRO A 163 -2.35 -13.32 -10.99
C PRO A 163 -3.20 -12.74 -9.86
N GLN A 164 -2.62 -12.60 -8.66
CA GLN A 164 -3.34 -12.01 -7.52
C GLN A 164 -3.64 -10.53 -7.74
N TYR A 165 -2.77 -9.79 -8.42
CA TYR A 165 -3.03 -8.39 -8.77
C TYR A 165 -4.23 -8.28 -9.72
N VAL A 166 -4.32 -9.19 -10.68
CA VAL A 166 -5.49 -9.27 -11.58
C VAL A 166 -6.77 -9.55 -10.80
N GLU A 167 -6.75 -10.45 -9.81
CA GLU A 167 -7.93 -10.72 -8.97
C GLU A 167 -8.33 -9.50 -8.12
N VAL A 168 -7.35 -8.73 -7.62
CA VAL A 168 -7.63 -7.48 -6.90
C VAL A 168 -8.27 -6.45 -7.83
N ILE A 169 -7.74 -6.27 -9.07
CA ILE A 169 -8.38 -5.40 -10.07
C ILE A 169 -9.83 -5.83 -10.29
N LYS A 170 -10.09 -7.13 -10.55
CA LYS A 170 -11.45 -7.66 -10.76
C LYS A 170 -12.38 -7.29 -9.60
N THR A 171 -11.91 -7.45 -8.37
CA THR A 171 -12.67 -7.12 -7.16
C THR A 171 -13.07 -5.64 -7.12
N TYR A 172 -12.14 -4.74 -7.47
CA TYR A 172 -12.37 -3.30 -7.45
C TYR A 172 -13.32 -2.84 -8.58
N VAL A 173 -13.19 -3.42 -9.78
CA VAL A 173 -13.92 -2.95 -10.96
C VAL A 173 -15.31 -3.58 -11.14
N GLN A 174 -15.59 -4.73 -10.49
CA GLN A 174 -16.82 -5.51 -10.70
C GLN A 174 -18.12 -4.72 -10.51
N HIS A 175 -18.12 -3.68 -9.66
CA HIS A 175 -19.26 -2.82 -9.40
C HIS A 175 -19.03 -1.37 -9.80
N ALA A 176 -17.88 -1.06 -10.39
CA ALA A 176 -17.51 0.29 -10.84
C ALA A 176 -17.90 0.58 -12.30
N GLY A 177 -18.55 -0.35 -12.98
CA GLY A 177 -18.91 -0.21 -14.40
C GLY A 177 -17.73 -0.28 -15.37
N ILE A 178 -16.58 -0.78 -14.91
CA ILE A 178 -15.37 -0.94 -15.73
C ILE A 178 -15.28 -2.39 -16.19
N HIS A 179 -15.10 -2.58 -17.50
CA HIS A 179 -14.85 -3.87 -18.11
C HIS A 179 -13.35 -4.16 -18.18
N LEU A 180 -12.89 -5.22 -17.51
CA LEU A 180 -11.51 -5.69 -17.58
C LEU A 180 -11.39 -6.78 -18.65
N GLU A 181 -10.66 -6.49 -19.72
CA GLU A 181 -10.28 -7.46 -20.74
C GLU A 181 -8.88 -8.01 -20.45
N LEU A 182 -8.72 -9.33 -20.49
CA LEU A 182 -7.43 -10.00 -20.34
C LEU A 182 -6.92 -10.49 -21.68
N VAL A 183 -5.72 -10.07 -22.05
CA VAL A 183 -5.03 -10.47 -23.29
C VAL A 183 -3.90 -11.43 -22.93
N SER A 184 -3.86 -12.57 -23.60
CA SER A 184 -2.84 -13.60 -23.38
C SER A 184 -1.45 -13.10 -23.77
N PHE A 185 -0.45 -13.43 -22.93
CA PHE A 185 0.94 -13.25 -23.27
C PHE A 185 1.40 -14.27 -24.33
N ASP A 186 2.49 -13.97 -25.02
CA ASP A 186 3.12 -14.90 -25.95
C ASP A 186 3.85 -16.00 -25.16
N SER A 187 3.38 -17.24 -25.31
CA SER A 187 3.91 -18.40 -24.58
C SER A 187 5.34 -18.81 -25.02
N GLN A 188 5.83 -18.32 -26.15
CA GLN A 188 7.19 -18.61 -26.62
C GLN A 188 8.21 -17.63 -26.03
N THR A 189 7.83 -16.36 -25.91
CA THR A 189 8.71 -15.31 -25.40
C THR A 189 8.48 -14.96 -23.92
N GLY A 190 7.29 -15.30 -23.39
CA GLY A 190 6.87 -14.91 -22.05
C GLY A 190 6.48 -13.43 -21.93
N GLN A 191 6.53 -12.65 -23.02
CA GLN A 191 6.18 -11.23 -23.05
C GLN A 191 4.71 -11.02 -23.43
N SER A 192 4.17 -9.85 -23.14
CA SER A 192 2.80 -9.48 -23.50
C SER A 192 2.56 -9.40 -25.03
N GLY A 193 3.63 -9.15 -25.79
CA GLY A 193 3.62 -9.21 -27.24
C GLY A 193 2.78 -8.14 -27.94
N ALA A 194 2.65 -8.29 -29.26
CA ALA A 194 1.89 -7.36 -30.12
C ALA A 194 0.38 -7.42 -29.82
N ALA A 195 -0.13 -8.59 -29.45
CA ALA A 195 -1.56 -8.77 -29.19
C ALA A 195 -2.12 -7.82 -28.12
N LEU A 196 -1.30 -7.47 -27.11
CA LEU A 196 -1.69 -6.51 -26.08
C LEU A 196 -1.83 -5.08 -26.67
N ALA A 197 -0.90 -4.68 -27.53
CA ALA A 197 -0.96 -3.39 -28.19
C ALA A 197 -2.14 -3.30 -29.20
N ASP A 198 -2.39 -4.37 -29.93
CA ASP A 198 -3.45 -4.47 -30.97
C ASP A 198 -4.86 -4.48 -30.32
N ALA A 199 -5.00 -4.88 -29.08
CA ALA A 199 -6.28 -4.89 -28.36
C ALA A 199 -6.76 -3.49 -27.93
N VAL A 200 -5.88 -2.47 -27.98
CA VAL A 200 -6.21 -1.10 -27.54
C VAL A 200 -7.12 -0.43 -28.57
N ASP A 201 -8.24 0.07 -28.11
CA ASP A 201 -9.24 0.78 -28.91
C ASP A 201 -9.65 2.13 -28.31
N ASP A 202 -10.58 2.83 -28.96
CA ASP A 202 -11.05 4.16 -28.56
C ASP A 202 -11.92 4.13 -27.26
N GLN A 203 -12.28 2.96 -26.76
CA GLN A 203 -13.00 2.77 -25.50
C GLN A 203 -12.04 2.43 -24.34
N THR A 204 -10.77 2.20 -24.63
CA THR A 204 -9.77 1.82 -23.65
C THR A 204 -9.38 3.00 -22.78
N ALA A 205 -9.54 2.86 -21.45
CA ALA A 205 -9.07 3.79 -20.43
C ALA A 205 -7.62 3.51 -20.06
N ALA A 206 -7.30 2.24 -19.81
CA ALA A 206 -6.01 1.80 -19.32
C ALA A 206 -5.49 0.59 -20.10
N LEU A 207 -4.22 0.65 -20.49
CA LEU A 207 -3.42 -0.50 -20.88
C LEU A 207 -2.52 -0.86 -19.72
N VAL A 208 -2.76 -2.02 -19.08
CA VAL A 208 -2.07 -2.47 -17.87
C VAL A 208 -1.02 -3.52 -18.23
N VAL A 209 0.21 -3.26 -17.84
CA VAL A 209 1.34 -4.18 -18.04
C VAL A 209 2.20 -4.24 -16.78
N GLN A 210 2.82 -5.38 -16.53
CA GLN A 210 3.83 -5.53 -15.48
C GLN A 210 5.20 -5.69 -16.12
N SER A 211 6.21 -4.97 -15.61
CA SER A 211 7.58 -5.10 -16.09
C SER A 211 8.60 -4.88 -14.95
N PRO A 212 9.48 -5.87 -14.65
CA PRO A 212 9.45 -7.23 -15.18
C PRO A 212 8.12 -7.93 -14.90
N ASN A 213 7.63 -8.73 -15.85
CA ASN A 213 6.36 -9.41 -15.71
C ASN A 213 6.45 -10.64 -14.78
N PHE A 214 5.34 -11.34 -14.59
CA PHE A 214 5.28 -12.48 -13.66
C PHE A 214 6.29 -13.61 -13.98
N PHE A 215 6.71 -13.70 -15.24
CA PHE A 215 7.72 -14.67 -15.70
C PHE A 215 9.14 -14.12 -15.69
N GLY A 216 9.35 -12.89 -15.23
CA GLY A 216 10.66 -12.22 -15.19
C GLY A 216 11.07 -11.58 -16.51
N CYS A 217 10.20 -11.53 -17.51
CA CYS A 217 10.49 -10.90 -18.80
C CYS A 217 10.33 -9.38 -18.71
N VAL A 218 11.23 -8.65 -19.34
CA VAL A 218 11.16 -7.20 -19.46
C VAL A 218 10.33 -6.84 -20.69
N GLU A 219 9.29 -6.01 -20.50
CA GLU A 219 8.38 -5.59 -21.57
C GLU A 219 8.92 -4.36 -22.32
N ASP A 220 8.57 -4.21 -23.59
CA ASP A 220 8.84 -3.00 -24.37
C ASP A 220 7.81 -1.92 -24.04
N LEU A 221 8.05 -1.24 -22.91
CA LEU A 221 7.14 -0.21 -22.40
C LEU A 221 6.95 0.96 -23.37
N ALA A 222 7.99 1.33 -24.13
CA ALA A 222 7.89 2.46 -25.06
C ALA A 222 6.91 2.15 -26.19
N LYS A 223 7.00 0.95 -26.76
CA LYS A 223 6.07 0.51 -27.81
C LYS A 223 4.63 0.40 -27.30
N LEU A 224 4.44 -0.08 -26.06
CA LEU A 224 3.12 -0.15 -25.43
C LEU A 224 2.55 1.23 -25.10
N ALA A 225 3.41 2.19 -24.73
CA ALA A 225 3.03 3.58 -24.53
C ALA A 225 2.52 4.20 -25.82
N ASP A 226 3.26 4.03 -26.93
CA ASP A 226 2.86 4.54 -28.24
C ASP A 226 1.49 3.98 -28.67
N ALA A 227 1.27 2.68 -28.48
CA ALA A 227 -0.01 2.04 -28.80
C ALA A 227 -1.17 2.58 -27.94
N ALA A 228 -0.97 2.73 -26.64
CA ALA A 228 -1.96 3.29 -25.73
C ALA A 228 -2.30 4.75 -26.11
N HIS A 229 -1.27 5.58 -26.27
CA HIS A 229 -1.42 7.01 -26.57
C HIS A 229 -2.05 7.28 -27.94
N ALA A 230 -1.77 6.45 -28.94
CA ALA A 230 -2.39 6.56 -30.27
C ALA A 230 -3.92 6.46 -30.20
N LYS A 231 -4.45 5.81 -29.17
CA LYS A 231 -5.89 5.66 -28.90
C LYS A 231 -6.39 6.54 -27.75
N GLY A 232 -5.52 7.33 -27.12
CA GLY A 232 -5.84 8.18 -25.98
C GLY A 232 -6.10 7.40 -24.69
N ALA A 233 -5.63 6.15 -24.60
CA ALA A 233 -5.58 5.35 -23.39
C ALA A 233 -4.34 5.70 -22.55
N LEU A 234 -4.36 5.39 -21.24
CA LEU A 234 -3.21 5.56 -20.38
C LEU A 234 -2.42 4.25 -20.27
N LEU A 235 -1.08 4.34 -20.33
CA LEU A 235 -0.23 3.21 -19.98
C LEU A 235 -0.02 3.16 -18.46
N VAL A 236 -0.49 2.07 -17.84
CA VAL A 236 -0.31 1.76 -16.42
C VAL A 236 0.73 0.65 -16.28
N VAL A 237 1.83 0.94 -15.61
CA VAL A 237 2.93 -0.02 -15.41
C VAL A 237 2.95 -0.46 -13.96
N ALA A 238 2.85 -1.77 -13.73
CA ALA A 238 3.02 -2.42 -12.44
C ALA A 238 4.43 -3.00 -12.28
N ILE A 239 4.98 -2.89 -11.08
CA ILE A 239 6.30 -3.43 -10.71
C ILE A 239 6.14 -4.21 -9.40
N THR A 240 6.37 -5.52 -9.41
CA THR A 240 6.25 -6.36 -8.21
C THR A 240 7.56 -6.49 -7.45
N GLU A 241 8.70 -6.19 -8.09
CA GLU A 241 10.02 -6.16 -7.46
C GLU A 241 10.67 -4.79 -7.70
N ALA A 242 10.52 -3.89 -6.72
CA ALA A 242 10.97 -2.50 -6.83
C ALA A 242 12.49 -2.34 -7.02
N MET A 243 13.30 -3.33 -6.60
CA MET A 243 14.75 -3.32 -6.84
C MET A 243 15.11 -3.34 -8.34
N SER A 244 14.20 -3.79 -9.21
CA SER A 244 14.38 -3.73 -10.65
C SER A 244 14.54 -2.32 -11.20
N LEU A 245 14.01 -1.31 -10.50
CA LEU A 245 14.15 0.12 -10.84
C LEU A 245 15.61 0.60 -10.80
N GLY A 246 16.48 -0.08 -10.04
CA GLY A 246 17.92 0.22 -10.01
C GLY A 246 18.68 -0.33 -11.22
N ALA A 247 18.09 -1.24 -11.99
CA ALA A 247 18.76 -1.91 -13.12
C ALA A 247 18.14 -1.57 -14.48
N LEU A 248 16.86 -1.20 -14.51
CA LEU A 248 16.10 -0.95 -15.74
C LEU A 248 15.84 0.54 -15.93
N LYS A 249 15.63 0.93 -17.19
CA LYS A 249 15.15 2.28 -17.51
C LYS A 249 13.80 2.51 -16.83
N SER A 250 13.64 3.66 -16.17
CA SER A 250 12.42 3.97 -15.44
C SER A 250 11.19 3.96 -16.35
N PRO A 251 10.03 3.44 -15.88
CA PRO A 251 8.81 3.41 -16.70
C PRO A 251 8.35 4.79 -17.17
N GLY A 252 8.54 5.81 -16.36
CA GLY A 252 8.24 7.20 -16.76
C GLY A 252 9.05 7.67 -17.96
N ALA A 253 10.34 7.31 -18.05
CA ALA A 253 11.18 7.60 -19.20
C ALA A 253 10.83 6.73 -20.44
N CYS A 254 10.04 5.67 -20.26
CA CYS A 254 9.50 4.84 -21.34
C CYS A 254 8.08 5.23 -21.75
N GLY A 255 7.52 6.34 -21.22
CA GLY A 255 6.21 6.82 -21.63
C GLY A 255 5.03 6.42 -20.73
N ALA A 256 5.26 5.76 -19.59
CA ALA A 256 4.18 5.44 -18.66
C ALA A 256 3.44 6.70 -18.17
N ASP A 257 2.13 6.61 -18.01
CA ASP A 257 1.28 7.65 -17.41
C ASP A 257 1.08 7.45 -15.93
N ILE A 258 0.97 6.20 -15.50
CA ILE A 258 0.85 5.80 -14.10
C ILE A 258 1.82 4.65 -13.84
N VAL A 259 2.59 4.74 -12.78
CA VAL A 259 3.48 3.68 -12.31
C VAL A 259 3.09 3.30 -10.89
N VAL A 260 2.88 2.01 -10.68
CA VAL A 260 2.63 1.44 -9.35
C VAL A 260 3.63 0.35 -9.06
N ALA A 261 4.03 0.22 -7.81
CA ALA A 261 4.98 -0.82 -7.43
C ALA A 261 4.71 -1.37 -6.03
N GLU A 262 5.20 -2.58 -5.79
CA GLU A 262 5.36 -3.10 -4.44
C GLU A 262 6.72 -2.64 -3.89
N GLY A 263 6.67 -1.85 -2.82
CA GLY A 263 7.87 -1.28 -2.20
C GLY A 263 8.47 -2.12 -1.07
N GLN A 264 7.96 -3.32 -0.84
CA GLN A 264 8.42 -4.21 0.23
C GLN A 264 9.95 -4.39 0.24
N SER A 265 10.57 -4.52 -0.92
CA SER A 265 12.03 -4.73 -1.08
C SER A 265 12.88 -3.58 -0.53
N PHE A 266 12.32 -2.38 -0.34
CA PHE A 266 13.05 -1.21 0.17
C PHE A 266 13.21 -1.18 1.71
N GLY A 267 13.00 -2.28 2.39
CA GLY A 267 13.28 -2.41 3.82
C GLY A 267 12.11 -2.87 4.68
N VAL A 268 11.05 -3.37 4.08
CA VAL A 268 9.93 -3.98 4.79
C VAL A 268 10.16 -5.49 4.89
N PRO A 269 10.14 -6.09 6.10
CA PRO A 269 10.27 -7.54 6.25
C PRO A 269 9.07 -8.26 5.64
N LEU A 270 9.24 -9.54 5.27
CA LEU A 270 8.17 -10.35 4.70
C LEU A 270 6.95 -10.53 5.62
N SER A 271 7.18 -10.57 6.94
CA SER A 271 6.15 -10.53 8.00
C SER A 271 4.96 -11.47 7.76
N PHE A 272 5.22 -12.68 7.26
CA PHE A 272 4.20 -13.70 6.95
C PHE A 272 3.13 -13.28 5.93
N GLY A 273 3.45 -12.32 5.06
CA GLY A 273 2.54 -11.85 4.01
C GLY A 273 2.12 -10.40 4.16
N GLY A 274 2.86 -9.61 4.93
CA GLY A 274 2.60 -8.18 5.06
C GLY A 274 2.31 -7.71 6.50
N PRO A 275 1.90 -6.44 6.66
CA PRO A 275 1.60 -5.48 5.58
C PRO A 275 2.85 -5.04 4.82
N TYR A 276 2.65 -4.66 3.56
CA TYR A 276 3.71 -4.14 2.68
C TYR A 276 3.53 -2.63 2.43
N VAL A 277 4.01 -2.11 1.28
CA VAL A 277 3.82 -0.69 0.94
C VAL A 277 3.66 -0.52 -0.57
N GLY A 278 2.50 0.01 -0.99
CA GLY A 278 2.26 0.33 -2.38
C GLY A 278 2.88 1.69 -2.76
N LEU A 279 3.63 1.72 -3.85
CA LEU A 279 4.10 2.94 -4.47
C LEU A 279 3.14 3.33 -5.58
N PHE A 280 2.85 4.63 -5.68
CA PHE A 280 1.97 5.17 -6.71
C PHE A 280 2.51 6.50 -7.21
N ALA A 281 2.80 6.57 -8.51
CA ALA A 281 3.30 7.78 -9.14
C ALA A 281 2.64 8.02 -10.51
N THR A 282 2.54 9.29 -10.90
CA THR A 282 1.87 9.70 -12.14
C THR A 282 2.46 10.99 -12.71
N ARG A 283 1.96 11.41 -13.87
CA ARG A 283 2.31 12.69 -14.48
C ARG A 283 1.65 13.86 -13.74
N GLU A 284 2.29 15.01 -13.69
CA GLU A 284 1.79 16.22 -13.00
C GLU A 284 0.39 16.62 -13.45
N LYS A 285 0.11 16.51 -14.75
CA LYS A 285 -1.21 16.81 -15.34
C LYS A 285 -2.36 16.01 -14.70
N TYR A 286 -2.06 14.90 -14.02
CA TYR A 286 -3.02 14.03 -13.35
C TYR A 286 -3.01 14.15 -11.83
N ALA A 287 -2.21 15.05 -11.25
CA ALA A 287 -2.02 15.18 -9.80
C ALA A 287 -3.33 15.28 -9.00
N ARG A 288 -4.37 15.93 -9.57
CA ARG A 288 -5.68 16.06 -8.91
C ARG A 288 -6.54 14.78 -8.91
N GLN A 289 -6.12 13.76 -9.66
CA GLN A 289 -6.82 12.48 -9.77
C GLN A 289 -6.13 11.34 -9.03
N ILE A 290 -4.92 11.61 -8.50
CA ILE A 290 -4.12 10.61 -7.78
C ILE A 290 -4.87 10.14 -6.52
N PRO A 291 -4.95 8.83 -6.26
CA PRO A 291 -5.55 8.33 -5.03
C PRO A 291 -4.63 8.57 -3.83
N GLY A 292 -5.19 8.47 -2.63
CA GLY A 292 -4.43 8.58 -1.40
C GLY A 292 -4.10 10.02 -1.01
N ARG A 293 -3.16 10.17 -0.10
CA ARG A 293 -2.72 11.46 0.44
C ARG A 293 -1.51 11.98 -0.33
N LEU A 294 -1.50 13.28 -0.56
CA LEU A 294 -0.38 14.01 -1.15
C LEU A 294 0.08 15.07 -0.15
N VAL A 295 1.37 15.11 0.11
CA VAL A 295 2.00 16.17 0.90
C VAL A 295 2.64 17.17 -0.04
N GLY A 296 2.32 18.46 0.14
CA GLY A 296 2.84 19.56 -0.65
C GLY A 296 3.76 20.46 0.16
N GLU A 297 4.61 21.21 -0.54
CA GLU A 297 5.40 22.29 0.01
C GLU A 297 4.58 23.59 0.02
N ALA A 298 4.67 24.35 1.10
CA ALA A 298 3.99 25.62 1.26
C ALA A 298 4.91 26.64 1.93
N TYR A 299 4.60 27.93 1.80
CA TYR A 299 5.31 29.03 2.43
C TYR A 299 4.34 29.84 3.30
N ASP A 300 4.78 30.18 4.50
CA ASP A 300 4.00 31.05 5.38
C ASP A 300 4.05 32.52 4.94
N LYS A 301 3.33 33.39 5.67
CA LYS A 301 3.31 34.84 5.39
C LYS A 301 4.68 35.52 5.54
N GLN A 302 5.61 34.89 6.24
CA GLN A 302 6.98 35.37 6.42
C GLN A 302 7.97 34.76 5.42
N GLY A 303 7.48 33.94 4.47
CA GLY A 303 8.30 33.25 3.48
C GLY A 303 9.05 32.02 4.02
N ARG A 304 8.67 31.52 5.21
CA ARG A 304 9.27 30.29 5.77
C ARG A 304 8.65 29.07 5.12
N ARG A 305 9.51 28.17 4.67
CA ARG A 305 9.12 26.89 4.07
C ARG A 305 8.46 25.97 5.10
N GLY A 306 7.40 25.30 4.72
CA GLY A 306 6.72 24.27 5.48
C GLY A 306 6.04 23.24 4.57
N PHE A 307 5.37 22.27 5.18
CA PHE A 307 4.68 21.19 4.48
C PHE A 307 3.21 21.09 4.92
N VAL A 308 2.35 20.72 3.99
CA VAL A 308 0.90 20.60 4.20
C VAL A 308 0.34 19.32 3.59
#